data_73cea20b550a66ad94b8273690351ca9
#
_entry.id   73cea20b550a66ad94b8273690351ca9
#
_cell.length_a   1.000
_cell.length_b   1.000
_cell.length_c   1.000
_cell.angle_alpha   90.00
_cell.angle_beta   90.00
_cell.angle_gamma   90.00
#
_symmetry.space_group_name_H-M   'P 1'
#
loop_
_entity.id
_entity.type
_entity.pdbx_description
1 polymer ?
#
loop_
_entity_poly.entity_id
_entity_poly.type
_entity_poly.pdbx_seq_one_letter_code
_entity_poly.pdbx_strand_id
1 'polypeptide(L)'
;MGLHMAKQFRRPDDRELRILFFTATYFVLDGVTLTIRRLESYLRSKGATVKICSTVPDDMPPEQTQDIIVVPGIKIPFTHAGEYSFGTGLDENTIRAIEDFRPNCIHFTVPDFVALDGVRYCQRNNIAYIGTWHSNYCDYLKYYFLEWAISPAFHRYIKGFYEQMPVVYVPTPYVCISCTTVFFC
;
A
#
# COMPACT_ATOMS: atom_id res chain seq x y z
N MET A 1 -12.49 27.88 -9.96
CA MET A 1 -12.02 28.13 -8.60
C MET A 1 -12.85 27.26 -7.66
N GLY A 2 -12.45 26.00 -7.55
CA GLY A 2 -13.15 24.97 -6.75
C GLY A 2 -12.19 24.48 -5.68
N LEU A 3 -12.34 24.99 -4.46
CA LEU A 3 -11.72 24.40 -3.29
C LEU A 3 -12.34 23.01 -3.11
N HIS A 4 -11.58 21.96 -3.45
CA HIS A 4 -11.87 20.63 -2.93
C HIS A 4 -11.70 20.71 -1.40
N MET A 5 -12.82 20.72 -0.69
CA MET A 5 -12.79 20.56 0.75
C MET A 5 -12.14 19.21 1.05
N ALA A 6 -10.92 19.23 1.58
CA ALA A 6 -10.32 18.07 2.19
C ALA A 6 -11.34 17.49 3.17
N LYS A 7 -11.84 16.28 2.92
CA LYS A 7 -12.65 15.54 3.88
C LYS A 7 -11.86 15.57 5.19
N GLN A 8 -12.45 16.16 6.23
CA GLN A 8 -11.79 16.33 7.52
C GLN A 8 -11.23 14.97 7.95
N PHE A 9 -9.91 14.89 7.97
CA PHE A 9 -9.21 13.76 8.56
C PHE A 9 -9.57 13.76 10.05
N ARG A 10 -10.49 12.90 10.46
CA ARG A 10 -10.80 12.73 11.86
C ARG A 10 -9.56 12.17 12.52
N ARG A 11 -8.92 12.92 13.44
CA ARG A 11 -7.85 12.37 14.27
C ARG A 11 -8.36 11.07 14.87
N PRO A 12 -7.54 10.00 14.86
CA PRO A 12 -7.87 8.83 15.66
C PRO A 12 -8.16 9.34 17.08
N ASP A 13 -9.26 8.90 17.64
CA ASP A 13 -9.60 9.11 19.04
C ASP A 13 -8.32 8.91 19.87
N ASP A 14 -8.11 9.58 21.01
CA ASP A 14 -6.89 9.52 21.85
C ASP A 14 -6.51 8.10 22.32
N ARG A 15 -7.13 7.10 21.75
CA ARG A 15 -6.86 5.69 21.87
C ARG A 15 -5.62 5.33 21.06
N GLU A 16 -4.91 4.34 21.52
CA GLU A 16 -3.76 3.70 20.90
C GLU A 16 -3.85 3.67 19.36
N LEU A 17 -2.86 4.25 18.69
CA LEU A 17 -2.79 4.25 17.24
C LEU A 17 -2.46 2.82 16.74
N ARG A 18 -3.38 2.23 15.98
CA ARG A 18 -3.28 0.88 15.41
C ARG A 18 -3.21 1.00 13.89
N ILE A 19 -2.02 0.85 13.37
CA ILE A 19 -1.75 1.06 11.95
C ILE A 19 -1.55 -0.28 11.25
N LEU A 20 -2.22 -0.44 10.11
CA LEU A 20 -2.01 -1.57 9.21
C LEU A 20 -1.40 -1.06 7.90
N PHE A 21 -0.18 -1.52 7.58
CA PHE A 21 0.45 -1.26 6.28
C PHE A 21 0.05 -2.32 5.28
N PHE A 22 -0.40 -1.89 4.11
CA PHE A 22 -0.58 -2.74 2.94
C PHE A 22 0.64 -2.62 2.04
N THR A 23 1.34 -3.72 1.83
CA THR A 23 2.51 -3.79 0.94
C THR A 23 2.68 -5.20 0.37
N ALA A 24 2.91 -5.33 -0.93
CA ALA A 24 3.15 -6.61 -1.56
C ALA A 24 4.59 -7.13 -1.35
N THR A 25 5.51 -6.26 -0.97
CA THR A 25 6.97 -6.54 -1.07
C THR A 25 7.68 -6.51 0.28
N TYR A 26 6.99 -6.73 1.41
CA TYR A 26 7.59 -6.57 2.75
C TYR A 26 8.81 -7.46 3.00
N PHE A 27 8.86 -8.63 2.38
CA PHE A 27 9.97 -9.59 2.50
C PHE A 27 11.05 -9.42 1.42
N VAL A 28 10.86 -8.50 0.48
CA VAL A 28 11.88 -8.16 -0.51
C VAL A 28 12.71 -6.99 -0.02
N LEU A 29 14.03 -7.09 -0.13
CA LEU A 29 14.92 -6.01 0.28
C LEU A 29 15.03 -4.94 -0.81
N ASP A 30 14.11 -3.99 -0.79
CA ASP A 30 14.08 -2.84 -1.70
C ASP A 30 13.93 -1.51 -0.95
N GLY A 31 13.97 -0.39 -1.67
CA GLY A 31 13.86 0.94 -1.09
C GLY A 31 12.50 1.21 -0.42
N VAL A 32 11.43 0.59 -0.94
CA VAL A 32 10.07 0.71 -0.37
C VAL A 32 10.03 0.00 0.97
N THR A 33 10.47 -1.25 1.02
CA THR A 33 10.52 -2.06 2.24
C THR A 33 11.39 -1.43 3.33
N LEU A 34 12.57 -0.91 2.96
CA LEU A 34 13.42 -0.19 3.93
C LEU A 34 12.73 1.04 4.51
N THR A 35 11.99 1.77 3.70
CA THR A 35 11.21 2.93 4.15
C THR A 35 10.09 2.51 5.10
N ILE A 36 9.35 1.44 4.77
CA ILE A 36 8.28 0.90 5.60
C ILE A 36 8.83 0.44 6.96
N ARG A 37 9.92 -0.32 6.97
CA ARG A 37 10.54 -0.82 8.21
C ARG A 37 11.04 0.31 9.12
N ARG A 38 11.58 1.38 8.55
CA ARG A 38 11.97 2.59 9.32
C ARG A 38 10.74 3.29 9.91
N LEU A 39 9.69 3.45 9.13
CA LEU A 39 8.44 4.07 9.58
C LEU A 39 7.75 3.22 10.65
N GLU A 40 7.70 1.91 10.47
CA GLU A 40 7.21 0.95 11.46
C GLU A 40 7.96 1.08 12.78
N SER A 41 9.30 1.02 12.75
CA SER A 41 10.14 1.18 13.95
C SER A 41 9.87 2.52 14.65
N TYR A 42 9.77 3.61 13.89
CA TYR A 42 9.45 4.92 14.44
C TYR A 42 8.07 4.95 15.09
N LEU A 43 7.05 4.44 14.44
CA LEU A 43 5.67 4.41 14.97
C LEU A 43 5.58 3.57 16.25
N ARG A 44 6.22 2.40 16.27
CA ARG A 44 6.30 1.56 17.47
C ARG A 44 7.01 2.28 18.63
N SER A 45 8.08 3.04 18.35
CA SER A 45 8.77 3.85 19.36
C SER A 45 7.90 4.98 19.92
N LYS A 46 6.82 5.36 19.22
CA LYS A 46 5.82 6.34 19.66
C LYS A 46 4.59 5.70 20.31
N GLY A 47 4.63 4.39 20.56
CA GLY A 47 3.56 3.66 21.23
C GLY A 47 2.45 3.18 20.30
N ALA A 48 2.61 3.26 18.97
CA ALA A 48 1.65 2.70 18.05
C ALA A 48 1.79 1.17 17.95
N THR A 49 0.66 0.49 17.82
CA THR A 49 0.64 -0.92 17.43
C THR A 49 0.60 -1.00 15.89
N VAL A 50 1.53 -1.76 15.31
CA VAL A 50 1.69 -1.85 13.87
C VAL A 50 1.61 -3.29 13.41
N LYS A 51 0.81 -3.56 12.37
CA LYS A 51 0.84 -4.80 11.61
C LYS A 51 1.03 -4.53 10.12
N ILE A 52 1.48 -5.56 9.41
CA ILE A 52 1.73 -5.52 7.97
C ILE A 52 0.77 -6.49 7.30
N CYS A 53 0.10 -6.06 6.24
CA CYS A 53 -0.71 -6.89 5.36
C CYS A 53 0.11 -7.16 4.10
N SER A 54 0.58 -8.40 3.92
CA SER A 54 1.50 -8.77 2.84
C SER A 54 1.37 -10.25 2.46
N THR A 55 1.82 -10.59 1.27
CA THR A 55 2.16 -11.97 0.94
C THR A 55 3.38 -12.42 1.72
N VAL A 56 3.47 -13.71 2.03
CA VAL A 56 4.58 -14.30 2.80
C VAL A 56 5.24 -15.40 1.95
N PRO A 57 6.57 -15.44 1.87
CA PRO A 57 7.29 -16.57 1.28
C PRO A 57 7.02 -17.88 2.05
N ASP A 58 6.97 -19.02 1.33
CA ASP A 58 6.62 -20.32 1.93
C ASP A 58 7.62 -20.81 2.98
N ASP A 59 8.88 -20.37 2.88
CA ASP A 59 9.99 -20.74 3.76
C ASP A 59 10.20 -19.79 4.92
N MET A 60 9.29 -18.81 5.12
CA MET A 60 9.44 -17.80 6.17
C MET A 60 9.15 -18.39 7.55
N PRO A 61 10.08 -18.23 8.52
CA PRO A 61 9.87 -18.71 9.88
C PRO A 61 8.69 -18.02 10.56
N PRO A 62 7.89 -18.76 11.37
CA PRO A 62 6.71 -18.20 12.06
C PRO A 62 7.01 -16.99 12.94
N GLU A 63 8.18 -16.92 13.55
CA GLU A 63 8.60 -15.79 14.39
C GLU A 63 8.76 -14.49 13.60
N GLN A 64 8.98 -14.54 12.29
CA GLN A 64 9.08 -13.36 11.43
C GLN A 64 7.72 -12.93 10.85
N THR A 65 6.69 -13.70 11.10
CA THR A 65 5.33 -13.45 10.55
C THR A 65 4.30 -13.08 11.60
N GLN A 66 4.68 -12.97 12.87
CA GLN A 66 3.75 -12.69 13.99
C GLN A 66 2.93 -11.41 13.82
N ASP A 67 3.55 -10.37 13.24
CA ASP A 67 2.90 -9.09 12.98
C ASP A 67 2.39 -8.97 11.53
N ILE A 68 2.36 -10.08 10.79
CA ILE A 68 1.89 -10.11 9.41
C ILE A 68 0.46 -10.64 9.36
N ILE A 69 -0.40 -9.89 8.71
CA ILE A 69 -1.69 -10.39 8.20
C ILE A 69 -1.42 -10.91 6.80
N VAL A 70 -1.51 -12.22 6.65
CA VAL A 70 -1.15 -12.89 5.40
C VAL A 70 -2.23 -12.67 4.35
N VAL A 71 -1.80 -12.32 3.16
CA VAL A 71 -2.65 -12.20 1.97
C VAL A 71 -2.35 -13.37 1.03
N PRO A 72 -3.37 -14.00 0.46
CA PRO A 72 -3.15 -15.00 -0.57
C PRO A 72 -2.46 -14.39 -1.78
N GLY A 73 -1.46 -15.08 -2.33
CA GLY A 73 -0.67 -14.56 -3.43
C GLY A 73 -0.27 -15.63 -4.42
N ILE A 74 0.07 -15.18 -5.63
CA ILE A 74 0.60 -16.01 -6.70
C ILE A 74 2.04 -15.59 -6.94
N LYS A 75 2.97 -16.55 -6.93
CA LYS A 75 4.39 -16.29 -7.25
C LYS A 75 4.54 -15.85 -8.70
N ILE A 76 5.34 -14.81 -8.91
CA ILE A 76 5.64 -14.34 -10.26
C ILE A 76 6.76 -15.21 -10.83
N PRO A 77 6.50 -15.98 -11.90
CA PRO A 77 7.55 -16.74 -12.56
C PRO A 77 8.56 -15.76 -13.20
N PHE A 78 9.82 -16.19 -13.25
CA PHE A 78 10.94 -15.45 -13.89
C PHE A 78 11.40 -14.17 -13.15
N THR A 79 10.94 -13.89 -11.95
CA THR A 79 11.62 -12.91 -11.09
C THR A 79 12.84 -13.55 -10.44
N HIS A 80 13.91 -12.75 -10.19
CA HIS A 80 15.10 -13.27 -9.52
C HIS A 80 14.70 -13.90 -8.18
N ALA A 81 14.97 -15.21 -8.05
CA ALA A 81 14.75 -16.04 -6.86
C ALA A 81 13.28 -16.24 -6.38
N GLY A 82 12.27 -15.95 -7.19
CA GLY A 82 10.85 -16.15 -6.76
C GLY A 82 10.41 -15.26 -5.59
N GLU A 83 11.13 -14.15 -5.39
CA GLU A 83 10.94 -13.26 -4.24
C GLU A 83 9.66 -12.44 -4.29
N TYR A 84 9.11 -12.21 -5.50
CA TYR A 84 7.91 -11.42 -5.67
C TYR A 84 6.67 -12.30 -5.81
N SER A 85 5.66 -11.99 -5.02
CA SER A 85 4.33 -12.58 -5.14
C SER A 85 3.30 -11.47 -5.36
N PHE A 86 2.38 -11.69 -6.29
CA PHE A 86 1.20 -10.84 -6.41
C PHE A 86 0.11 -11.31 -5.45
N GLY A 87 -0.35 -10.42 -4.59
CA GLY A 87 -1.54 -10.67 -3.82
C GLY A 87 -2.78 -10.71 -4.72
N THR A 88 -3.66 -11.67 -4.48
CA THR A 88 -4.85 -11.89 -5.31
C THR A 88 -6.09 -11.15 -4.82
N GLY A 89 -6.01 -10.49 -3.67
CA GLY A 89 -7.11 -9.75 -3.04
C GLY A 89 -7.24 -10.10 -1.56
N LEU A 90 -8.29 -9.62 -0.92
CA LEU A 90 -8.61 -9.92 0.48
C LEU A 90 -9.55 -11.11 0.55
N ASP A 91 -9.07 -12.25 1.03
CA ASP A 91 -9.92 -13.38 1.35
C ASP A 91 -10.59 -13.24 2.73
N GLU A 92 -11.48 -14.18 3.08
CA GLU A 92 -12.18 -14.16 4.37
C GLU A 92 -11.23 -14.22 5.58
N ASN A 93 -10.12 -14.97 5.49
CA ASN A 93 -9.17 -15.09 6.58
C ASN A 93 -8.40 -13.79 6.80
N THR A 94 -7.97 -13.15 5.71
CA THR A 94 -7.35 -11.84 5.74
C THR A 94 -8.31 -10.80 6.34
N ILE A 95 -9.57 -10.79 5.90
CA ILE A 95 -10.59 -9.86 6.44
C ILE A 95 -10.79 -10.08 7.94
N ARG A 96 -10.97 -11.32 8.40
CA ARG A 96 -11.09 -11.63 9.84
C ARG A 96 -9.87 -11.14 10.62
N ALA A 97 -8.66 -11.37 10.11
CA ALA A 97 -7.44 -10.92 10.78
C ALA A 97 -7.34 -9.38 10.86
N ILE A 98 -7.84 -8.66 9.85
CA ILE A 98 -7.96 -7.21 9.87
C ILE A 98 -8.99 -6.77 10.92
N GLU A 99 -10.15 -7.42 10.98
CA GLU A 99 -11.21 -7.15 11.95
C GLU A 99 -10.75 -7.41 13.39
N ASP A 100 -10.01 -8.50 13.64
CA ASP A 100 -9.42 -8.81 14.94
C ASP A 100 -8.38 -7.79 15.35
N PHE A 101 -7.56 -7.34 14.41
CA PHE A 101 -6.57 -6.30 14.65
C PHE A 101 -7.23 -4.94 14.91
N ARG A 102 -8.38 -4.64 14.34
CA ARG A 102 -9.13 -3.38 14.47
C ARG A 102 -8.26 -2.14 14.20
N PRO A 103 -7.70 -2.00 12.99
CA PRO A 103 -6.90 -0.83 12.65
C PRO A 103 -7.75 0.44 12.70
N ASN A 104 -7.18 1.54 13.19
CA ASN A 104 -7.80 2.86 13.11
C ASN A 104 -7.17 3.74 12.03
N CYS A 105 -6.09 3.26 11.41
CA CYS A 105 -5.48 3.84 10.21
C CYS A 105 -4.90 2.73 9.34
N ILE A 106 -5.16 2.79 8.03
CA ILE A 106 -4.55 1.88 7.04
C ILE A 106 -3.67 2.70 6.10
N HIS A 107 -2.45 2.20 5.85
CA HIS A 107 -1.46 2.86 5.00
C HIS A 107 -1.14 1.99 3.79
N PHE A 108 -1.52 2.47 2.60
CA PHE A 108 -1.24 1.82 1.33
C PHE A 108 0.09 2.29 0.77
N THR A 109 1.02 1.37 0.53
CA THR A 109 2.38 1.72 0.09
C THR A 109 2.61 1.46 -1.40
N VAL A 110 1.84 0.54 -1.99
CA VAL A 110 1.89 0.22 -3.42
C VAL A 110 0.47 0.10 -3.98
N PRO A 111 0.23 0.50 -5.24
CA PRO A 111 -1.07 0.43 -5.88
C PRO A 111 -1.31 -0.94 -6.52
N ASP A 112 -1.37 -2.00 -5.73
CA ASP A 112 -1.69 -3.34 -6.20
C ASP A 112 -3.17 -3.71 -6.04
N PHE A 113 -3.56 -4.91 -6.45
CA PHE A 113 -4.95 -5.37 -6.34
C PHE A 113 -5.41 -5.54 -4.88
N VAL A 114 -4.50 -5.94 -4.00
CA VAL A 114 -4.80 -6.08 -2.57
C VAL A 114 -5.05 -4.71 -1.95
N ALA A 115 -4.24 -3.71 -2.32
CA ALA A 115 -4.45 -2.33 -1.88
C ALA A 115 -5.78 -1.77 -2.40
N LEU A 116 -6.18 -2.09 -3.65
CA LEU A 116 -7.46 -1.66 -4.19
C LEU A 116 -8.64 -2.25 -3.41
N ASP A 117 -8.58 -3.53 -3.05
CA ASP A 117 -9.59 -4.15 -2.20
C ASP A 117 -9.55 -3.58 -0.77
N GLY A 118 -8.36 -3.30 -0.25
CA GLY A 118 -8.16 -2.62 1.02
C GLY A 118 -8.79 -1.24 1.07
N VAL A 119 -8.67 -0.44 0.00
CA VAL A 119 -9.33 0.87 -0.11
C VAL A 119 -10.85 0.71 -0.05
N ARG A 120 -11.40 -0.24 -0.80
CA ARG A 120 -12.84 -0.53 -0.78
C ARG A 120 -13.30 -0.98 0.61
N TYR A 121 -12.48 -1.79 1.29
CA TYR A 121 -12.74 -2.22 2.66
C TYR A 121 -12.77 -1.01 3.62
N CYS A 122 -11.79 -0.09 3.54
CA CYS A 122 -11.76 1.12 4.35
C CYS A 122 -13.00 2.00 4.13
N GLN A 123 -13.40 2.19 2.87
CA GLN A 123 -14.57 2.99 2.51
C GLN A 123 -15.86 2.41 3.07
N ARG A 124 -16.05 1.08 3.01
CA ARG A 124 -17.22 0.38 3.54
C ARG A 124 -17.29 0.43 5.07
N ASN A 125 -16.13 0.35 5.74
CA ASN A 125 -16.04 0.27 7.20
C ASN A 125 -15.70 1.62 7.87
N ASN A 126 -15.63 2.70 7.09
CA ASN A 126 -15.30 4.06 7.57
C ASN A 126 -13.98 4.11 8.36
N ILE A 127 -12.96 3.36 7.90
CA ILE A 127 -11.62 3.36 8.48
C ILE A 127 -10.79 4.45 7.78
N ALA A 128 -10.02 5.24 8.56
CA ALA A 128 -9.12 6.23 8.00
C ALA A 128 -7.99 5.54 7.22
N TYR A 129 -7.64 6.07 6.05
CA TYR A 129 -6.56 5.52 5.23
C TYR A 129 -5.79 6.61 4.50
N ILE A 130 -4.54 6.29 4.19
CA ILE A 130 -3.58 7.16 3.49
C ILE A 130 -2.79 6.34 2.49
N GLY A 131 -2.16 7.00 1.53
CA GLY A 131 -1.27 6.37 0.57
C GLY A 131 0.12 6.98 0.55
N THR A 132 1.09 6.25 0.04
CA THR A 132 2.40 6.78 -0.31
C THR A 132 2.71 6.49 -1.77
N TRP A 133 3.20 7.51 -2.47
CA TRP A 133 3.73 7.37 -3.81
C TRP A 133 5.25 7.16 -3.71
N HIS A 134 5.70 5.91 -3.74
CA HIS A 134 7.11 5.59 -3.56
C HIS A 134 7.93 5.71 -4.84
N SER A 135 7.34 5.46 -5.99
CA SER A 135 8.05 5.32 -7.25
C SER A 135 7.24 5.92 -8.40
N ASN A 136 7.94 6.39 -9.43
CA ASN A 136 7.28 6.78 -10.68
C ASN A 136 6.92 5.53 -11.48
N TYR A 137 5.80 4.90 -11.14
CA TYR A 137 5.34 3.64 -11.72
C TYR A 137 5.26 3.67 -13.24
N CYS A 138 4.93 4.82 -13.80
CA CYS A 138 4.80 5.00 -15.24
C CYS A 138 6.15 4.93 -15.96
N ASP A 139 7.26 5.31 -15.32
CA ASP A 139 8.58 5.19 -15.92
C ASP A 139 9.05 3.73 -16.02
N TYR A 140 8.57 2.86 -15.14
CA TYR A 140 8.90 1.44 -15.24
C TYR A 140 8.33 0.77 -16.48
N LEU A 141 7.19 1.24 -16.99
CA LEU A 141 6.58 0.68 -18.21
C LEU A 141 7.47 0.84 -19.43
N LYS A 142 8.33 1.86 -19.47
CA LYS A 142 9.26 2.13 -20.58
C LYS A 142 10.23 0.97 -20.85
N TYR A 143 10.42 0.10 -19.87
CA TYR A 143 11.27 -1.08 -19.99
C TYR A 143 10.54 -2.32 -20.52
N TYR A 144 9.21 -2.24 -20.73
CA TYR A 144 8.40 -3.35 -21.21
C TYR A 144 8.05 -3.20 -22.70
N PHE A 145 8.18 -4.28 -23.45
CA PHE A 145 7.97 -4.31 -24.90
C PHE A 145 6.58 -3.79 -25.38
N LEU A 146 5.55 -3.88 -24.54
CA LEU A 146 4.18 -3.44 -24.85
C LEU A 146 3.80 -2.11 -24.18
N GLU A 147 4.78 -1.24 -23.89
CA GLU A 147 4.56 0.04 -23.21
C GLU A 147 3.41 0.84 -23.84
N TRP A 148 3.44 1.01 -25.16
CA TRP A 148 2.47 1.82 -25.91
C TRP A 148 1.02 1.33 -25.78
N ALA A 149 0.82 0.00 -25.62
CA ALA A 149 -0.50 -0.60 -25.51
C ALA A 149 -1.02 -0.59 -24.05
N ILE A 150 -0.13 -0.77 -23.07
CA ILE A 150 -0.47 -0.93 -21.66
C ILE A 150 -0.50 0.42 -20.94
N SER A 151 0.34 1.37 -21.38
CA SER A 151 0.56 2.65 -20.69
C SER A 151 -0.73 3.45 -20.40
N PRO A 152 -1.68 3.65 -21.34
CA PRO A 152 -2.89 4.42 -21.04
C PRO A 152 -3.78 3.78 -19.98
N ALA A 153 -3.94 2.45 -20.02
CA ALA A 153 -4.73 1.71 -19.03
C ALA A 153 -4.06 1.74 -17.65
N PHE A 154 -2.74 1.59 -17.62
CA PHE A 154 -1.97 1.62 -16.39
C PHE A 154 -1.96 3.02 -15.76
N HIS A 155 -1.77 4.09 -16.53
CA HIS A 155 -1.90 5.47 -16.04
C HIS A 155 -3.28 5.72 -15.43
N ARG A 156 -4.34 5.29 -16.13
CA ARG A 156 -5.71 5.41 -15.62
C ARG A 156 -5.91 4.65 -14.31
N TYR A 157 -5.34 3.46 -14.19
CA TYR A 157 -5.38 2.66 -12.98
C TYR A 157 -4.67 3.36 -11.82
N ILE A 158 -3.42 3.79 -12.01
CA ILE A 158 -2.61 4.48 -10.99
C ILE A 158 -3.30 5.77 -10.54
N LYS A 159 -3.76 6.58 -11.51
CA LYS A 159 -4.52 7.80 -11.23
C LYS A 159 -5.76 7.50 -10.38
N GLY A 160 -6.61 6.57 -10.84
CA GLY A 160 -7.84 6.20 -10.14
C GLY A 160 -7.60 5.60 -8.76
N PHE A 161 -6.46 4.95 -8.53
CA PHE A 161 -6.10 4.46 -7.21
C PHE A 161 -5.78 5.62 -6.26
N TYR A 162 -4.87 6.53 -6.65
CA TYR A 162 -4.43 7.62 -5.77
C TYR A 162 -5.47 8.73 -5.61
N GLU A 163 -6.36 8.94 -6.58
CA GLU A 163 -7.49 9.88 -6.44
C GLU A 163 -8.47 9.51 -5.31
N GLN A 164 -8.50 8.25 -4.91
CA GLN A 164 -9.30 7.79 -3.78
C GLN A 164 -8.66 8.09 -2.42
N MET A 165 -7.37 8.44 -2.38
CA MET A 165 -6.64 8.67 -1.14
C MET A 165 -6.93 10.06 -0.58
N PRO A 166 -7.35 10.19 0.69
CA PRO A 166 -7.50 11.49 1.33
C PRO A 166 -6.18 12.24 1.48
N VAL A 167 -5.08 11.50 1.65
CA VAL A 167 -3.71 12.01 1.77
C VAL A 167 -2.77 11.08 1.05
N VAL A 168 -1.87 11.64 0.25
CA VAL A 168 -0.77 10.91 -0.39
C VAL A 168 0.55 11.52 0.04
N TYR A 169 1.41 10.71 0.64
CA TYR A 169 2.79 11.09 0.91
C TYR A 169 3.66 10.87 -0.32
N VAL A 170 4.55 11.82 -0.57
CA VAL A 170 5.54 11.76 -1.64
C VAL A 170 6.93 12.02 -1.07
N PRO A 171 7.95 11.24 -1.46
CA PRO A 171 9.28 11.32 -0.84
C PRO A 171 10.05 12.60 -1.20
N THR A 172 9.75 13.22 -2.32
CA THR A 172 10.47 14.44 -2.79
C THR A 172 9.54 15.37 -3.56
N PRO A 173 9.86 16.68 -3.64
CA PRO A 173 9.12 17.61 -4.50
C PRO A 173 9.09 17.21 -5.99
N TYR A 174 10.13 16.56 -6.48
CA TYR A 174 10.19 16.04 -7.85
C TYR A 174 9.11 14.99 -8.10
N VAL A 175 8.95 14.05 -7.17
CA VAL A 175 7.90 13.03 -7.24
C VAL A 175 6.51 13.67 -7.13
N CYS A 176 6.36 14.73 -6.35
CA CYS A 176 5.12 15.50 -6.27
C CYS A 176 4.74 16.10 -7.63
N ILE A 177 5.69 16.66 -8.37
CA ILE A 177 5.47 17.19 -9.72
C ILE A 177 5.04 16.06 -10.67
N SER A 178 5.71 14.91 -10.61
CA SER A 178 5.37 13.74 -11.43
C SER A 178 3.97 13.21 -11.10
N CYS A 179 3.61 13.15 -9.81
CA CYS A 179 2.24 12.86 -9.37
C CYS A 179 1.24 13.84 -9.98
N THR A 180 1.51 15.14 -9.87
CA THR A 180 0.62 16.17 -10.40
C THR A 180 0.43 16.03 -11.91
N THR A 181 1.48 15.68 -12.65
CA THR A 181 1.41 15.42 -14.09
C THR A 181 0.52 14.21 -14.39
N VAL A 182 0.62 13.14 -13.60
CA VAL A 182 -0.26 11.95 -13.76
C VAL A 182 -1.72 12.28 -13.41
N PHE A 183 -1.96 13.19 -12.47
CA PHE A 183 -3.32 13.61 -12.09
C PHE A 183 -3.95 14.61 -13.05
N PHE A 184 -3.17 15.37 -13.81
CA PHE A 184 -3.66 16.42 -14.72
C PHE A 184 -3.50 16.09 -16.24
N CYS A 185 -2.97 14.93 -16.59
CA CYS A 185 -3.04 14.38 -17.95
C CYS A 185 -4.22 13.42 -18.04
#